data_1ab1419ef24d0c3cdaa93aae125121d4
#
_entry.id   1ab1419ef24d0c3cdaa93aae125121d4
#
_cell.length_a   1.000
_cell.length_b   1.000
_cell.length_c   1.000
_cell.angle_alpha   90.00
_cell.angle_beta   90.00
_cell.angle_gamma   90.00
#
_symmetry.space_group_name_H-M   'P 1'
#
loop_
_entity.id
_entity.type
_entity.pdbx_description
1 polymer ?
#
loop_
_entity_poly.entity_id
_entity_poly.type
_entity_poly.pdbx_seq_one_letter_code
_entity_poly.pdbx_strand_id
1 'polypeptide(L)'
;MSNRYYEQLRNQLLAHHSPQEVEDMIAYLQEATEESGLAEEEYLASLGPIEEVVSYFEGEEAKTKEASLPPIPSQTNKSLYFETLKSVLISIPNGQIVLQTNDVAQIRCEKGQEFLNILQEEAKLIISAKPQSKISLFKKKYPEIILHVDLPHNLDLEWLEIHSVNAEMKVIDQQASSARFEAVNGNLFLENNNFDSTKISSVNGDIDIVANELGTLRFDTVNGDAKLQSCRIKEGKISSVNGKLILGIETN
;
A
#
# COMPACT_ATOMS: atom_id res chain seq x y z
N MET A 1 23.50 11.10 28.71
CA MET A 1 23.51 12.01 27.53
C MET A 1 22.08 12.27 27.00
N SER A 2 21.18 11.34 27.12
CA SER A 2 19.78 11.45 26.65
C SER A 2 19.00 12.64 27.22
N ASN A 3 19.12 12.92 28.51
CA ASN A 3 18.42 14.05 29.15
C ASN A 3 18.79 15.41 28.53
N ARG A 4 20.05 15.57 28.06
CA ARG A 4 20.52 16.79 27.41
C ARG A 4 19.96 16.96 26.01
N TYR A 5 19.73 15.87 25.28
CA TYR A 5 19.12 15.91 23.96
C TYR A 5 17.66 16.38 24.05
N TYR A 6 16.85 15.80 24.94
CA TYR A 6 15.47 16.21 25.12
C TYR A 6 15.34 17.64 25.65
N GLU A 7 16.25 18.10 26.51
CA GLU A 7 16.27 19.50 26.95
C GLU A 7 16.57 20.48 25.80
N GLN A 8 17.52 20.16 24.97
CA GLN A 8 17.86 20.99 23.80
C GLN A 8 16.71 21.00 22.79
N LEU A 9 16.12 19.84 22.49
CA LEU A 9 14.97 19.71 21.60
C LEU A 9 13.76 20.50 22.14
N ARG A 10 13.44 20.36 23.44
CA ARG A 10 12.38 21.12 24.13
C ARG A 10 12.57 22.63 23.98
N ASN A 11 13.77 23.12 24.23
CA ASN A 11 14.06 24.55 24.15
C ASN A 11 13.90 25.11 22.73
N GLN A 12 14.23 24.34 21.71
CA GLN A 12 14.05 24.76 20.32
C GLN A 12 12.58 24.71 19.91
N LEU A 13 11.86 23.66 20.28
CA LEU A 13 10.43 23.53 19.95
C LEU A 13 9.55 24.58 20.65
N LEU A 14 9.89 25.00 21.87
CA LEU A 14 9.16 26.05 22.59
C LEU A 14 9.19 27.41 21.91
N ALA A 15 10.08 27.64 20.94
CA ALA A 15 10.10 28.85 20.13
C ALA A 15 8.89 28.95 19.19
N HIS A 16 8.28 27.81 18.82
CA HIS A 16 7.28 27.72 17.76
C HIS A 16 6.01 26.95 18.17
N HIS A 17 6.02 26.25 19.32
CA HIS A 17 4.91 25.43 19.80
C HIS A 17 4.53 25.76 21.24
N SER A 18 3.30 25.48 21.62
CA SER A 18 2.86 25.65 23.01
C SER A 18 3.56 24.64 23.94
N PRO A 19 3.69 24.96 25.25
CA PRO A 19 4.32 24.04 26.19
C PRO A 19 3.68 22.65 26.24
N GLN A 20 2.35 22.55 26.06
CA GLN A 20 1.64 21.29 26.05
C GLN A 20 1.98 20.45 24.81
N GLU A 21 2.01 21.05 23.62
CA GLU A 21 2.40 20.39 22.39
C GLU A 21 3.83 19.86 22.45
N VAL A 22 4.75 20.65 23.04
CA VAL A 22 6.14 20.23 23.20
C VAL A 22 6.27 19.04 24.12
N GLU A 23 5.53 19.02 25.24
CA GLU A 23 5.54 17.86 26.15
C GLU A 23 4.97 16.60 25.47
N ASP A 24 3.90 16.74 24.69
CA ASP A 24 3.33 15.63 23.91
C ASP A 24 4.32 15.09 22.87
N MET A 25 5.09 15.98 22.21
CA MET A 25 6.14 15.61 21.28
C MET A 25 7.30 14.87 21.95
N ILE A 26 7.74 15.33 23.13
CA ILE A 26 8.81 14.68 23.89
C ILE A 26 8.36 13.31 24.40
N ALA A 27 7.15 13.22 24.98
CA ALA A 27 6.60 11.96 25.48
C ALA A 27 6.52 10.91 24.36
N TYR A 28 6.12 11.34 23.19
CA TYR A 28 6.08 10.46 22.02
C TYR A 28 7.47 9.94 21.61
N LEU A 29 8.51 10.78 21.56
CA LEU A 29 9.86 10.33 21.25
C LEU A 29 10.39 9.32 22.27
N GLN A 30 10.00 9.47 23.54
CA GLN A 30 10.34 8.53 24.61
C GLN A 30 9.63 7.18 24.40
N GLU A 31 8.33 7.19 24.09
CA GLU A 31 7.57 5.98 23.76
C GLU A 31 8.14 5.26 22.53
N ALA A 32 8.47 6.01 21.46
CA ALA A 32 9.08 5.46 20.27
C ALA A 32 10.47 4.87 20.53
N THR A 33 11.22 5.42 21.48
CA THR A 33 12.50 4.87 21.93
C THR A 33 12.31 3.51 22.58
N GLU A 34 11.33 3.37 23.47
CA GLU A 34 11.00 2.11 24.15
C GLU A 34 10.53 1.04 23.15
N GLU A 35 9.68 1.42 22.19
CA GLU A 35 9.16 0.50 21.15
C GLU A 35 10.24 0.06 20.16
N SER A 36 11.28 0.85 19.94
CA SER A 36 12.35 0.54 18.97
C SER A 36 13.21 -0.67 19.35
N GLY A 37 13.26 -0.99 20.65
CA GLY A 37 14.15 -2.03 21.20
C GLY A 37 15.64 -1.66 21.14
N LEU A 38 16.00 -0.45 20.73
CA LEU A 38 17.36 0.08 20.72
C LEU A 38 17.68 0.76 22.06
N ALA A 39 18.97 0.86 22.38
CA ALA A 39 19.38 1.73 23.48
C ALA A 39 19.01 3.18 23.16
N GLU A 40 18.54 3.95 24.15
CA GLU A 40 18.05 5.32 23.98
C GLU A 40 19.06 6.23 23.24
N GLU A 41 20.34 6.11 23.58
CA GLU A 41 21.40 6.89 22.92
C GLU A 41 21.57 6.51 21.42
N GLU A 42 21.39 5.25 21.10
CA GLU A 42 21.48 4.74 19.73
C GLU A 42 20.26 5.18 18.92
N TYR A 43 19.07 5.15 19.51
CA TYR A 43 17.87 5.63 18.87
C TYR A 43 17.94 7.14 18.61
N LEU A 44 18.30 7.95 19.59
CA LEU A 44 18.44 9.39 19.43
C LEU A 44 19.53 9.77 18.42
N ALA A 45 20.64 9.05 18.39
CA ALA A 45 21.66 9.24 17.34
C ALA A 45 21.15 8.92 15.94
N SER A 46 20.19 7.98 15.81
CA SER A 46 19.59 7.62 14.53
C SER A 46 18.59 8.65 13.99
N LEU A 47 18.11 9.57 14.85
CA LEU A 47 17.21 10.67 14.47
C LEU A 47 17.93 11.81 13.74
N GLY A 48 19.27 11.86 13.82
CA GLY A 48 20.07 12.93 13.26
C GLY A 48 20.25 14.15 14.16
N PRO A 49 20.74 15.27 13.63
CA PRO A 49 20.93 16.52 14.36
C PRO A 49 19.60 17.08 14.89
N ILE A 50 19.61 17.73 16.04
CA ILE A 50 18.40 18.30 16.65
C ILE A 50 17.70 19.30 15.71
N GLU A 51 18.46 20.05 14.93
CA GLU A 51 17.96 21.01 13.96
C GLU A 51 17.09 20.34 12.87
N GLU A 52 17.45 19.14 12.45
CA GLU A 52 16.63 18.36 11.50
C GLU A 52 15.33 17.88 12.15
N VAL A 53 15.38 17.46 13.39
CA VAL A 53 14.20 17.05 14.16
C VAL A 53 13.27 18.24 14.42
N VAL A 54 13.80 19.40 14.76
CA VAL A 54 13.02 20.65 14.95
C VAL A 54 12.41 21.09 13.64
N SER A 55 13.18 21.16 12.54
CA SER A 55 12.67 21.57 11.24
C SER A 55 11.55 20.65 10.73
N TYR A 56 11.56 19.40 11.13
CA TYR A 56 10.51 18.45 10.84
C TYR A 56 9.19 18.84 11.54
N PHE A 57 9.25 19.21 12.82
CA PHE A 57 8.08 19.68 13.56
C PHE A 57 7.56 21.03 13.03
N GLU A 58 8.44 21.94 12.62
CA GLU A 58 8.10 23.24 12.07
C GLU A 58 7.52 23.16 10.64
N GLY A 59 7.89 22.17 9.87
CA GLY A 59 7.44 21.99 8.48
C GLY A 59 5.96 21.69 8.31
N GLU A 60 5.24 21.38 9.38
CA GLU A 60 3.79 21.13 9.35
C GLU A 60 2.95 22.40 9.45
N GLU A 61 3.42 23.49 10.10
CA GLU A 61 2.66 24.74 10.20
C GLU A 61 2.90 25.71 9.01
N ALA A 62 4.00 25.58 8.30
CA ALA A 62 4.34 26.46 7.17
C ALA A 62 3.56 26.18 5.88
N LYS A 63 2.74 25.12 5.80
CA LYS A 63 2.00 24.73 4.60
C LYS A 63 0.59 25.29 4.49
N THR A 64 0.17 26.21 5.36
CA THR A 64 -1.15 26.86 5.30
C THR A 64 -1.13 28.24 4.62
N LYS A 65 -0.06 28.58 3.91
CA LYS A 65 -0.08 29.76 3.02
C LYS A 65 0.21 29.28 1.60
N GLU A 66 -0.83 29.40 0.77
CA GLU A 66 -0.74 29.27 -0.68
C GLU A 66 0.49 30.01 -1.23
N ALA A 67 1.52 29.26 -1.54
CA ALA A 67 2.50 29.66 -2.54
C ALA A 67 2.35 28.65 -3.67
N SER A 68 1.84 29.13 -4.80
CA SER A 68 1.84 28.42 -6.07
C SER A 68 3.27 28.00 -6.40
N LEU A 69 3.62 26.78 -6.02
CA LEU A 69 4.81 26.14 -6.53
C LEU A 69 4.62 25.90 -8.03
N PRO A 70 5.64 26.17 -8.85
CA PRO A 70 5.58 25.79 -10.26
C PRO A 70 5.27 24.30 -10.35
N PRO A 71 4.52 23.86 -11.38
CA PRO A 71 4.17 22.47 -11.53
C PRO A 71 5.48 21.66 -11.49
N ILE A 72 5.61 20.81 -10.48
CA ILE A 72 6.70 19.85 -10.40
C ILE A 72 6.55 19.01 -11.66
N PRO A 73 7.56 18.96 -12.55
CA PRO A 73 7.47 18.10 -13.71
C PRO A 73 7.23 16.69 -13.20
N SER A 74 6.12 16.12 -13.60
CA SER A 74 5.75 14.74 -13.33
C SER A 74 6.95 13.86 -13.68
N GLN A 75 7.67 13.35 -12.68
CA GLN A 75 8.79 12.42 -12.87
C GLN A 75 8.31 11.02 -13.29
N THR A 76 7.20 10.95 -14.02
CA THR A 76 6.68 9.74 -14.67
C THR A 76 7.07 9.67 -16.14
N ASN A 77 8.15 10.30 -16.58
CA ASN A 77 8.70 10.18 -17.93
C ASN A 77 9.86 9.17 -18.04
N LYS A 78 9.83 8.07 -17.31
CA LYS A 78 10.37 6.82 -17.84
C LYS A 78 9.25 6.23 -18.70
N SER A 79 9.46 6.13 -20.01
CA SER A 79 8.54 5.41 -20.89
C SER A 79 8.36 4.01 -20.33
N LEU A 80 7.17 3.73 -19.78
CA LEU A 80 6.84 2.39 -19.31
C LEU A 80 6.48 1.54 -20.54
N TYR A 81 7.10 0.38 -20.65
CA TYR A 81 6.87 -0.56 -21.76
C TYR A 81 5.91 -1.65 -21.29
N PHE A 82 4.62 -1.39 -21.39
CA PHE A 82 3.58 -2.32 -20.94
C PHE A 82 3.53 -3.62 -21.76
N GLU A 83 3.81 -3.55 -23.05
CA GLU A 83 3.69 -4.69 -23.97
C GLU A 83 4.64 -5.85 -23.65
N THR A 84 5.74 -5.58 -22.95
CA THR A 84 6.76 -6.58 -22.59
C THR A 84 6.64 -7.09 -21.16
N LEU A 85 5.63 -6.62 -20.40
CA LEU A 85 5.48 -7.00 -19.01
C LEU A 85 5.17 -8.50 -18.88
N LYS A 86 5.85 -9.13 -17.94
CA LYS A 86 5.63 -10.49 -17.48
C LYS A 86 5.26 -10.56 -16.00
N SER A 87 5.58 -9.52 -15.25
CA SER A 87 5.31 -9.50 -13.82
C SER A 87 4.86 -8.12 -13.36
N VAL A 88 3.81 -8.11 -12.52
CA VAL A 88 3.29 -6.91 -11.87
C VAL A 88 3.23 -7.15 -10.36
N LEU A 89 3.88 -6.28 -9.60
CA LEU A 89 3.83 -6.25 -8.14
C LEU A 89 3.31 -4.89 -7.67
N ILE A 90 2.21 -4.89 -6.92
CA ILE A 90 1.65 -3.68 -6.32
C ILE A 90 1.60 -3.85 -4.80
N SER A 91 2.17 -2.90 -4.05
CA SER A 91 2.17 -2.94 -2.59
C SER A 91 1.81 -1.56 -2.02
N ILE A 92 0.54 -1.39 -1.64
CA ILE A 92 -0.01 -0.14 -1.13
C ILE A 92 -0.71 -0.39 0.20
N PRO A 93 -0.25 0.26 1.28
CA PRO A 93 -0.77 -0.05 2.62
C PRO A 93 -2.18 0.49 2.88
N ASN A 94 -2.60 1.59 2.23
CA ASN A 94 -3.88 2.24 2.52
C ASN A 94 -4.45 2.95 1.30
N GLY A 95 -5.75 2.83 1.04
CA GLY A 95 -6.47 3.51 -0.04
C GLY A 95 -7.23 2.60 -0.99
N GLN A 96 -6.99 2.72 -2.29
CA GLN A 96 -7.66 1.92 -3.32
C GLN A 96 -6.69 1.57 -4.46
N ILE A 97 -6.77 0.34 -4.93
CA ILE A 97 -6.04 -0.18 -6.08
C ILE A 97 -7.06 -0.69 -7.09
N VAL A 98 -7.04 -0.14 -8.29
CA VAL A 98 -7.80 -0.64 -9.43
C VAL A 98 -6.80 -1.07 -10.50
N LEU A 99 -6.76 -2.36 -10.80
CA LEU A 99 -6.01 -2.95 -11.89
C LEU A 99 -7.00 -3.48 -12.92
N GLN A 100 -6.93 -2.98 -14.14
CA GLN A 100 -7.84 -3.39 -15.20
C GLN A 100 -7.15 -3.42 -16.57
N THR A 101 -7.78 -4.10 -17.51
CA THR A 101 -7.36 -4.07 -18.90
C THR A 101 -8.04 -2.92 -19.64
N ASN A 102 -7.29 -2.19 -20.48
CA ASN A 102 -7.81 -1.05 -21.21
C ASN A 102 -7.09 -0.91 -22.57
N ASP A 103 -7.71 -0.19 -23.53
CA ASP A 103 -7.10 0.15 -24.82
C ASP A 103 -5.84 1.00 -24.68
N VAL A 104 -5.81 1.87 -23.67
CA VAL A 104 -4.68 2.75 -23.37
C VAL A 104 -4.04 2.32 -22.06
N ALA A 105 -2.84 1.78 -22.15
CA ALA A 105 -2.06 1.39 -20.99
C ALA A 105 -1.50 2.62 -20.26
N GLN A 106 -1.80 2.75 -18.97
CA GLN A 106 -1.37 3.89 -18.17
C GLN A 106 -1.41 3.60 -16.67
N ILE A 107 -0.67 4.37 -15.91
CA ILE A 107 -0.76 4.42 -14.46
C ILE A 107 -1.21 5.82 -14.05
N ARG A 108 -2.33 5.89 -13.34
CA ARG A 108 -2.89 7.13 -12.81
C ARG A 108 -2.97 7.03 -11.29
N CYS A 109 -2.52 8.05 -10.61
CA CYS A 109 -2.69 8.19 -9.18
C CYS A 109 -3.54 9.44 -8.91
N GLU A 110 -4.75 9.24 -8.41
CA GLU A 110 -5.68 10.34 -8.11
C GLU A 110 -5.34 11.00 -6.78
N LYS A 111 -4.76 10.24 -5.84
CA LYS A 111 -4.40 10.71 -4.51
C LYS A 111 -3.14 10.00 -4.01
N GLY A 112 -2.23 10.76 -3.39
CA GLY A 112 -1.03 10.21 -2.77
C GLY A 112 0.12 9.90 -3.74
N GLN A 113 0.17 10.56 -4.90
CA GLN A 113 1.21 10.33 -5.92
C GLN A 113 2.62 10.58 -5.36
N GLU A 114 2.80 11.54 -4.49
CA GLU A 114 4.07 11.84 -3.83
C GLU A 114 4.62 10.69 -2.97
N PHE A 115 3.72 9.81 -2.53
CA PHE A 115 4.05 8.63 -1.72
C PHE A 115 4.27 7.37 -2.55
N LEU A 116 4.11 7.43 -3.87
CA LEU A 116 4.34 6.29 -4.75
C LEU A 116 5.78 6.21 -5.24
N ASN A 117 6.25 4.98 -5.34
CA ASN A 117 7.42 4.60 -6.10
C ASN A 117 6.99 3.66 -7.21
N ILE A 118 7.29 4.02 -8.46
CA ILE A 118 7.00 3.21 -9.65
C ILE A 118 8.31 2.89 -10.32
N LEU A 119 8.62 1.61 -10.43
CA LEU A 119 9.85 1.10 -11.01
C LEU A 119 9.51 0.02 -12.04
N GLN A 120 10.10 0.11 -13.19
CA GLN A 120 10.10 -0.98 -14.18
C GLN A 120 11.53 -1.47 -14.38
N GLU A 121 11.74 -2.74 -14.14
CA GLU A 121 12.98 -3.47 -14.36
C GLU A 121 12.72 -4.56 -15.39
N GLU A 122 13.26 -4.40 -16.61
CA GLU A 122 12.98 -5.32 -17.73
C GLU A 122 11.48 -5.56 -17.92
N ALA A 123 11.01 -6.78 -17.72
CA ALA A 123 9.63 -7.20 -17.86
C ALA A 123 8.81 -7.14 -16.55
N LYS A 124 9.34 -6.52 -15.49
CA LYS A 124 8.69 -6.41 -14.17
C LYS A 124 8.30 -4.98 -13.85
N LEU A 125 7.04 -4.76 -13.54
CA LEU A 125 6.52 -3.50 -12.99
C LEU A 125 6.33 -3.63 -11.48
N ILE A 126 6.93 -2.71 -10.73
CA ILE A 126 6.81 -2.62 -9.27
C ILE A 126 6.21 -1.27 -8.92
N ILE A 127 5.07 -1.29 -8.25
CA ILE A 127 4.42 -0.10 -7.71
C ILE A 127 4.32 -0.28 -6.20
N SER A 128 4.94 0.60 -5.45
CA SER A 128 4.96 0.50 -3.99
C SER A 128 4.80 1.87 -3.32
N ALA A 129 4.31 1.87 -2.09
CA ALA A 129 4.39 3.07 -1.28
C ALA A 129 5.86 3.32 -0.90
N LYS A 130 6.29 4.57 -0.97
CA LYS A 130 7.61 4.96 -0.47
C LYS A 130 7.73 4.63 1.01
N PRO A 131 8.87 4.09 1.44
CA PRO A 131 9.11 3.88 2.85
C PRO A 131 8.99 5.23 3.56
N GLN A 132 8.13 5.29 4.56
CA GLN A 132 8.02 6.47 5.41
C GLN A 132 9.33 6.62 6.17
N SER A 133 9.92 7.81 6.19
CA SER A 133 11.09 8.06 7.03
C SER A 133 10.72 7.74 8.47
N LYS A 134 11.67 7.23 9.26
CA LYS A 134 11.44 6.89 10.68
C LYS A 134 10.84 8.05 11.50
N ILE A 135 11.00 9.28 11.02
CA ILE A 135 10.47 10.51 11.62
C ILE A 135 8.98 10.71 11.30
N SER A 136 8.44 10.07 10.26
CA SER A 136 7.01 10.09 9.93
C SER A 136 6.13 9.23 10.86
N LEU A 137 6.68 8.72 11.94
CA LEU A 137 5.96 7.95 12.97
C LEU A 137 4.86 8.77 13.67
N PHE A 138 4.88 10.10 13.56
CA PHE A 138 3.85 10.98 14.13
C PHE A 138 2.48 10.90 13.43
N LYS A 139 2.43 10.45 12.18
CA LYS A 139 1.16 10.11 11.53
C LYS A 139 0.99 8.60 11.58
N LYS A 140 0.31 8.09 12.60
CA LYS A 140 -0.15 6.67 12.71
C LYS A 140 -1.01 6.20 11.53
N LYS A 141 -1.19 7.02 10.50
CA LYS A 141 -2.02 6.70 9.35
C LYS A 141 -1.19 6.81 8.07
N TYR A 142 -0.95 5.67 7.44
CA TYR A 142 -0.41 5.67 6.09
C TYR A 142 -1.26 6.60 5.20
N PRO A 143 -0.64 7.43 4.35
CA PRO A 143 -1.37 8.27 3.44
C PRO A 143 -2.28 7.41 2.56
N GLU A 144 -3.45 7.93 2.28
CA GLU A 144 -4.37 7.28 1.36
C GLU A 144 -3.87 7.44 -0.07
N ILE A 145 -3.72 6.31 -0.77
CA ILE A 145 -3.29 6.26 -2.16
C ILE A 145 -4.44 5.71 -3.00
N ILE A 146 -4.86 6.45 -4.02
CA ILE A 146 -5.86 5.97 -4.99
C ILE A 146 -5.13 5.76 -6.31
N LEU A 147 -4.93 4.49 -6.65
CA LEU A 147 -4.13 4.04 -7.79
C LEU A 147 -4.99 3.32 -8.82
N HIS A 148 -4.87 3.72 -10.07
CA HIS A 148 -5.42 3.04 -11.24
C HIS A 148 -4.28 2.58 -12.14
N VAL A 149 -4.27 1.31 -12.49
CA VAL A 149 -3.32 0.68 -13.41
C VAL A 149 -4.10 0.07 -14.56
N ASP A 150 -4.02 0.69 -15.72
CA ASP A 150 -4.61 0.19 -16.94
C ASP A 150 -3.53 -0.57 -17.73
N LEU A 151 -3.70 -1.87 -17.92
CA LEU A 151 -2.80 -2.71 -18.71
C LEU A 151 -3.36 -2.93 -20.12
N PRO A 152 -2.51 -3.18 -21.12
CA PRO A 152 -2.99 -3.42 -22.47
C PRO A 152 -3.72 -4.76 -22.58
N HIS A 153 -4.61 -4.85 -23.56
CA HIS A 153 -5.24 -6.11 -23.94
C HIS A 153 -4.19 -7.16 -24.35
N ASN A 154 -4.52 -8.43 -24.13
CA ASN A 154 -3.68 -9.58 -24.51
C ASN A 154 -2.32 -9.65 -23.81
N LEU A 155 -2.17 -9.00 -22.68
CA LEU A 155 -0.99 -9.17 -21.83
C LEU A 155 -1.10 -10.48 -21.06
N ASP A 156 -0.16 -11.37 -21.30
CA ASP A 156 -0.07 -12.66 -20.62
C ASP A 156 1.02 -12.57 -19.53
N LEU A 157 0.57 -12.32 -18.29
CA LEU A 157 1.45 -12.21 -17.15
C LEU A 157 1.87 -13.60 -16.64
N GLU A 158 3.14 -13.76 -16.35
CA GLU A 158 3.63 -14.92 -15.60
C GLU A 158 3.28 -14.78 -14.12
N TRP A 159 3.32 -13.53 -13.59
CA TRP A 159 3.11 -13.25 -12.17
C TRP A 159 2.37 -11.94 -11.94
N LEU A 160 1.27 -12.01 -11.18
CA LEU A 160 0.54 -10.87 -10.68
C LEU A 160 0.47 -10.95 -9.15
N GLU A 161 0.94 -9.93 -8.45
CA GLU A 161 0.94 -9.90 -6.99
C GLU A 161 0.50 -8.55 -6.45
N ILE A 162 -0.49 -8.54 -5.55
CA ILE A 162 -1.00 -7.32 -4.92
C ILE A 162 -1.09 -7.53 -3.41
N HIS A 163 -0.43 -6.65 -2.68
CA HIS A 163 -0.45 -6.60 -1.21
C HIS A 163 -1.07 -5.31 -0.70
N SER A 164 -1.90 -5.42 0.32
CA SER A 164 -2.49 -4.28 1.01
C SER A 164 -2.68 -4.56 2.49
N VAL A 165 -2.68 -3.48 3.29
CA VAL A 165 -3.11 -3.54 4.69
C VAL A 165 -4.56 -3.07 4.82
N ASN A 166 -4.88 -1.86 4.33
CA ASN A 166 -6.19 -1.24 4.44
C ASN A 166 -6.70 -0.70 3.09
N ALA A 167 -6.14 -1.13 1.96
CA ALA A 167 -6.62 -0.70 0.66
C ALA A 167 -7.66 -1.67 0.09
N GLU A 168 -8.69 -1.11 -0.52
CA GLU A 168 -9.60 -1.87 -1.38
C GLU A 168 -8.87 -2.25 -2.67
N MET A 169 -9.01 -3.49 -3.10
CA MET A 169 -8.40 -4.01 -4.32
C MET A 169 -9.47 -4.43 -5.31
N LYS A 170 -9.38 -3.93 -6.53
CA LYS A 170 -10.25 -4.30 -7.65
C LYS A 170 -9.39 -4.73 -8.83
N VAL A 171 -9.59 -5.96 -9.30
CA VAL A 171 -8.83 -6.55 -10.41
C VAL A 171 -9.80 -7.09 -11.45
N ILE A 172 -9.69 -6.56 -12.68
CA ILE A 172 -10.67 -6.80 -13.74
C ILE A 172 -9.95 -7.16 -15.04
N ASP A 173 -10.48 -8.17 -15.75
CA ASP A 173 -10.04 -8.58 -17.10
C ASP A 173 -8.55 -8.91 -17.19
N GLN A 174 -7.96 -9.52 -16.15
CA GLN A 174 -6.55 -9.89 -16.15
C GLN A 174 -6.33 -11.36 -16.50
N GLN A 175 -5.18 -11.60 -17.13
CA GLN A 175 -4.69 -12.95 -17.41
C GLN A 175 -3.30 -13.13 -16.80
N ALA A 176 -3.10 -14.21 -16.04
CA ALA A 176 -1.80 -14.55 -15.46
C ALA A 176 -1.65 -16.05 -15.20
N SER A 177 -0.42 -16.56 -15.33
CA SER A 177 -0.13 -17.93 -14.91
C SER A 177 -0.22 -18.07 -13.39
N SER A 178 0.19 -17.05 -12.63
CA SER A 178 0.08 -17.05 -11.17
C SER A 178 -0.39 -15.70 -10.66
N ALA A 179 -1.41 -15.70 -9.79
CA ALA A 179 -1.93 -14.52 -9.14
C ALA A 179 -1.93 -14.67 -7.61
N ARG A 180 -1.48 -13.64 -6.88
CA ARG A 180 -1.46 -13.61 -5.43
C ARG A 180 -2.04 -12.30 -4.91
N PHE A 181 -3.01 -12.41 -4.01
CA PHE A 181 -3.66 -11.28 -3.38
C PHE A 181 -3.60 -11.43 -1.86
N GLU A 182 -3.05 -10.44 -1.18
CA GLU A 182 -2.96 -10.41 0.27
C GLU A 182 -3.52 -9.11 0.83
N ALA A 183 -4.49 -9.24 1.74
CA ALA A 183 -5.14 -8.12 2.42
C ALA A 183 -5.21 -8.35 3.93
N VAL A 184 -5.15 -7.28 4.71
CA VAL A 184 -5.44 -7.38 6.15
C VAL A 184 -6.87 -6.89 6.43
N ASN A 185 -7.21 -5.65 6.06
CA ASN A 185 -8.52 -5.05 6.33
C ASN A 185 -9.20 -4.48 5.07
N GLY A 186 -8.66 -4.74 3.89
CA GLY A 186 -9.21 -4.25 2.63
C GLY A 186 -10.07 -5.30 1.94
N ASN A 187 -11.10 -4.86 1.25
CA ASN A 187 -11.93 -5.73 0.42
C ASN A 187 -11.21 -6.08 -0.88
N LEU A 188 -11.47 -7.28 -1.39
CA LEU A 188 -10.97 -7.74 -2.68
C LEU A 188 -12.12 -8.04 -3.63
N PHE A 189 -12.09 -7.43 -4.80
CA PHE A 189 -13.01 -7.69 -5.89
C PHE A 189 -12.25 -8.20 -7.12
N LEU A 190 -12.55 -9.42 -7.56
CA LEU A 190 -12.01 -10.05 -8.76
C LEU A 190 -13.11 -10.27 -9.78
N GLU A 191 -12.99 -9.71 -10.97
CA GLU A 191 -14.01 -9.84 -12.02
C GLU A 191 -13.38 -10.22 -13.35
N ASN A 192 -13.94 -11.26 -14.00
CA ASN A 192 -13.61 -11.70 -15.35
C ASN A 192 -12.10 -11.96 -15.59
N ASN A 193 -11.41 -12.49 -14.57
CA ASN A 193 -10.00 -12.82 -14.70
C ASN A 193 -9.80 -14.30 -15.08
N ASN A 194 -8.66 -14.57 -15.70
CA ASN A 194 -8.23 -15.92 -16.05
C ASN A 194 -6.84 -16.21 -15.45
N PHE A 195 -6.79 -17.04 -14.41
CA PHE A 195 -5.56 -17.38 -13.69
C PHE A 195 -5.36 -18.90 -13.62
N ASP A 196 -4.17 -19.39 -13.99
CA ASP A 196 -3.85 -20.82 -13.85
C ASP A 196 -3.71 -21.22 -12.38
N SER A 197 -3.12 -20.35 -11.54
CA SER A 197 -2.97 -20.55 -10.11
C SER A 197 -3.28 -19.27 -9.35
N THR A 198 -4.15 -19.36 -8.35
CA THR A 198 -4.57 -18.21 -7.54
C THR A 198 -4.41 -18.48 -6.06
N LYS A 199 -3.74 -17.56 -5.36
CA LYS A 199 -3.67 -17.54 -3.91
C LYS A 199 -4.28 -16.25 -3.37
N ILE A 200 -5.26 -16.38 -2.48
CA ILE A 200 -5.89 -15.26 -1.80
C ILE A 200 -5.74 -15.47 -0.29
N SER A 201 -5.28 -14.45 0.41
CA SER A 201 -5.18 -14.45 1.87
C SER A 201 -5.75 -13.14 2.40
N SER A 202 -6.77 -13.19 3.26
CA SER A 202 -7.37 -12.03 3.89
C SER A 202 -7.56 -12.25 5.39
N VAL A 203 -7.58 -11.16 6.16
CA VAL A 203 -7.88 -11.25 7.59
C VAL A 203 -9.28 -10.72 7.90
N ASN A 204 -9.62 -9.47 7.52
CA ASN A 204 -10.88 -8.83 7.88
C ASN A 204 -11.61 -8.20 6.68
N GLY A 205 -11.24 -8.50 5.47
CA GLY A 205 -11.88 -7.93 4.28
C GLY A 205 -12.86 -8.89 3.63
N ASP A 206 -13.92 -8.35 3.06
CA ASP A 206 -14.84 -9.13 2.24
C ASP A 206 -14.23 -9.41 0.87
N ILE A 207 -14.55 -10.57 0.30
CA ILE A 207 -13.99 -11.03 -0.95
C ILE A 207 -15.11 -11.44 -1.90
N ASP A 208 -15.22 -10.70 -3.00
CA ASP A 208 -16.14 -10.99 -4.11
C ASP A 208 -15.36 -11.44 -5.35
N ILE A 209 -15.63 -12.64 -5.82
CA ILE A 209 -15.04 -13.24 -7.02
C ILE A 209 -16.15 -13.56 -8.01
N VAL A 210 -16.19 -12.83 -9.13
CA VAL A 210 -17.29 -12.91 -10.08
C VAL A 210 -16.78 -13.22 -11.49
N ALA A 211 -17.38 -14.22 -12.15
CA ALA A 211 -17.09 -14.57 -13.54
C ALA A 211 -15.61 -14.87 -13.84
N ASN A 212 -14.88 -15.48 -12.88
CA ASN A 212 -13.45 -15.81 -13.07
C ASN A 212 -13.26 -17.26 -13.55
N GLU A 213 -12.20 -17.46 -14.35
CA GLU A 213 -11.67 -18.78 -14.68
C GLU A 213 -10.39 -19.02 -13.85
N LEU A 214 -10.45 -19.98 -12.93
CA LEU A 214 -9.36 -20.27 -12.01
C LEU A 214 -8.94 -21.72 -12.14
N GLY A 215 -7.69 -21.98 -12.50
CA GLY A 215 -7.14 -23.32 -12.57
C GLY A 215 -7.08 -23.93 -11.18
N THR A 216 -6.14 -23.48 -10.36
CA THR A 216 -6.09 -23.82 -8.93
C THR A 216 -6.40 -22.61 -8.08
N LEU A 217 -7.25 -22.77 -7.06
CA LEU A 217 -7.57 -21.72 -6.09
C LEU A 217 -7.22 -22.16 -4.69
N ARG A 218 -6.31 -21.43 -4.04
CA ARG A 218 -6.13 -21.47 -2.59
C ARG A 218 -6.63 -20.16 -1.98
N PHE A 219 -7.66 -20.28 -1.15
CA PHE A 219 -8.27 -19.13 -0.52
C PHE A 219 -8.36 -19.33 0.99
N ASP A 220 -7.70 -18.48 1.74
CA ASP A 220 -7.69 -18.49 3.20
C ASP A 220 -8.17 -17.12 3.72
N THR A 221 -9.25 -17.08 4.52
CA THR A 221 -9.75 -15.85 5.19
C THR A 221 -10.04 -16.10 6.67
N VAL A 222 -10.02 -15.05 7.49
CA VAL A 222 -10.29 -15.17 8.93
C VAL A 222 -11.66 -14.62 9.27
N ASN A 223 -11.98 -13.35 9.02
CA ASN A 223 -13.19 -12.68 9.48
C ASN A 223 -13.99 -11.99 8.35
N GLY A 224 -13.72 -12.26 7.11
CA GLY A 224 -14.42 -11.65 5.98
C GLY A 224 -15.44 -12.61 5.36
N ASP A 225 -16.52 -12.09 4.83
CA ASP A 225 -17.42 -12.84 3.99
C ASP A 225 -16.81 -13.08 2.61
N ALA A 226 -17.05 -14.26 2.05
CA ALA A 226 -16.54 -14.62 0.75
C ALA A 226 -17.66 -15.06 -0.18
N LYS A 227 -17.68 -14.48 -1.38
CA LYS A 227 -18.70 -14.78 -2.39
C LYS A 227 -18.03 -15.11 -3.71
N LEU A 228 -18.28 -16.31 -4.21
CA LEU A 228 -17.83 -16.77 -5.52
C LEU A 228 -19.06 -16.99 -6.39
N GLN A 229 -19.17 -16.27 -7.51
CA GLN A 229 -20.32 -16.33 -8.41
C GLN A 229 -19.86 -16.52 -9.86
N SER A 230 -20.53 -17.43 -10.58
CA SER A 230 -20.27 -17.70 -11.98
C SER A 230 -18.77 -17.98 -12.28
N CYS A 231 -18.09 -18.63 -11.33
CA CYS A 231 -16.66 -18.95 -11.45
C CYS A 231 -16.48 -20.39 -11.93
N ARG A 232 -15.49 -20.62 -12.80
CA ARG A 232 -15.00 -21.96 -13.12
C ARG A 232 -13.71 -22.21 -12.36
N ILE A 233 -13.70 -23.24 -11.53
CA ILE A 233 -12.56 -23.62 -10.70
C ILE A 233 -12.25 -25.09 -10.95
N LYS A 234 -11.03 -25.41 -11.43
CA LYS A 234 -10.63 -26.80 -11.69
C LYS A 234 -10.31 -27.53 -10.37
N GLU A 235 -9.57 -26.87 -9.50
CA GLU A 235 -9.21 -27.39 -8.18
C GLU A 235 -9.21 -26.24 -7.18
N GLY A 236 -9.83 -26.42 -6.01
CA GLY A 236 -9.95 -25.37 -5.01
C GLY A 236 -9.82 -25.86 -3.58
N LYS A 237 -9.08 -25.09 -2.76
CA LYS A 237 -9.10 -25.20 -1.31
C LYS A 237 -9.48 -23.85 -0.73
N ILE A 238 -10.62 -23.81 -0.04
CA ILE A 238 -11.17 -22.60 0.58
C ILE A 238 -11.26 -22.85 2.08
N SER A 239 -10.74 -21.93 2.88
CA SER A 239 -10.73 -21.96 4.33
C SER A 239 -11.23 -20.61 4.86
N SER A 240 -12.21 -20.63 5.74
CA SER A 240 -12.71 -19.46 6.47
C SER A 240 -12.88 -19.81 7.93
N VAL A 241 -12.52 -18.87 8.84
CA VAL A 241 -12.68 -19.10 10.28
C VAL A 241 -14.01 -18.55 10.78
N ASN A 242 -14.32 -17.27 10.52
CA ASN A 242 -15.49 -16.58 11.05
C ASN A 242 -16.32 -15.88 9.96
N GLY A 243 -16.10 -16.19 8.70
CA GLY A 243 -16.81 -15.56 7.59
C GLY A 243 -17.89 -16.48 6.99
N LYS A 244 -18.84 -15.88 6.33
CA LYS A 244 -19.85 -16.60 5.53
C LYS A 244 -19.29 -16.89 4.14
N LEU A 245 -19.42 -18.13 3.69
CA LEU A 245 -18.99 -18.54 2.35
C LEU A 245 -20.21 -18.78 1.47
N ILE A 246 -20.31 -18.08 0.35
CA ILE A 246 -21.37 -18.24 -0.65
C ILE A 246 -20.70 -18.71 -1.96
N LEU A 247 -21.03 -19.92 -2.39
CA LEU A 247 -20.49 -20.53 -3.58
C LEU A 247 -21.56 -20.68 -4.66
N GLY A 248 -21.41 -19.93 -5.77
CA GLY A 248 -22.16 -20.10 -7.01
C GLY A 248 -21.19 -20.51 -8.12
N ILE A 249 -20.65 -21.74 -8.04
CA ILE A 249 -19.63 -22.27 -8.92
C ILE A 249 -20.31 -23.05 -10.05
N GLU A 250 -19.88 -22.80 -11.30
CA GLU A 250 -20.27 -23.63 -12.43
C GLU A 250 -19.35 -24.87 -12.47
N THR A 251 -19.93 -26.04 -12.26
CA THR A 251 -19.23 -27.32 -12.46
C THR A 251 -19.47 -27.82 -13.87
N ASN A 252 -18.42 -28.06 -14.61
CA ASN A 252 -18.50 -28.80 -15.90
C ASN A 252 -18.73 -30.28 -15.67
#